data_f49ad736b5c65daa3023b94990b99fd4
#
_entry.id   f49ad736b5c65daa3023b94990b99fd4
#
_cell.length_a   1.000
_cell.length_b   1.000
_cell.length_c   1.000
_cell.angle_alpha   90.00
_cell.angle_beta   90.00
_cell.angle_gamma   90.00
#
_symmetry.space_group_name_H-M   'P 1'
#
loop_
_entity.id
_entity.type
_entity.pdbx_description
1 polymer ?
#
loop_
_entity_poly.entity_id
_entity_poly.type
_entity_poly.pdbx_seq_one_letter_code
_entity_poly.pdbx_strand_id
1 'polypeptide(L)'
;MNPLPLSSSFTITKLMISDSTVDLLTLLKSHTPNQKKPISLVRQDYSAFYENVQDDRGEYMITERVEISKGVYGYWISVPESVTGHTILFFHGGGFTLGSTKDHLGLCTRIARAARAQVFSVDYRLAPENVFPAAVEDAIDAYRYLVSHGTMPHRIIPVGISAGGTLVLDLLISARDRGLPLPPAGICMSPVVDMLFAGESVKKNQENDWLTTERLDAIRTVYLAGHDPRDPLASPVFAPLNGLPRLYIQAGTHELLLSEIAMFVDKARWAGVPVQFELWEGMFHCWQVFAQEVPEGQRAIENIGAYAQDVLLR
;
A
#
# COMPACT_ATOMS: atom_id res chain seq x y z
N MET A 1 -26.76 5.88 -23.76
CA MET A 1 -26.10 4.61 -23.37
C MET A 1 -26.60 4.28 -21.97
N ASN A 2 -27.32 3.19 -21.81
CA ASN A 2 -27.82 2.77 -20.52
C ASN A 2 -26.66 2.38 -19.60
N PRO A 3 -26.66 2.72 -18.31
CA PRO A 3 -25.67 2.21 -17.37
C PRO A 3 -25.83 0.69 -17.27
N LEU A 4 -24.73 -0.03 -17.54
CA LEU A 4 -24.66 -1.47 -17.35
C LEU A 4 -24.81 -1.81 -15.86
N PRO A 5 -25.50 -2.91 -15.52
CA PRO A 5 -25.71 -3.30 -14.15
C PRO A 5 -24.38 -3.68 -13.49
N LEU A 6 -24.12 -3.11 -12.31
CA LEU A 6 -23.05 -3.48 -11.39
C LEU A 6 -23.27 -4.94 -10.90
N SER A 7 -22.87 -5.92 -11.71
CA SER A 7 -22.83 -7.32 -11.30
C SER A 7 -21.38 -7.78 -11.15
N SER A 8 -20.68 -7.21 -10.20
CA SER A 8 -19.41 -7.73 -9.72
C SER A 8 -19.53 -7.95 -8.22
N SER A 9 -19.18 -9.15 -7.78
CA SER A 9 -19.22 -9.55 -6.37
C SER A 9 -18.29 -8.66 -5.54
N PHE A 10 -18.84 -7.62 -4.96
CA PHE A 10 -18.20 -6.86 -3.91
C PHE A 10 -18.51 -7.54 -2.58
N THR A 11 -17.51 -7.88 -1.80
CA THR A 11 -17.73 -8.20 -0.39
C THR A 11 -17.77 -6.88 0.36
N ILE A 12 -18.97 -6.41 0.71
CA ILE A 12 -19.13 -5.27 1.63
C ILE A 12 -19.09 -5.82 3.04
N THR A 13 -18.02 -5.52 3.76
CA THR A 13 -17.91 -5.82 5.18
C THR A 13 -18.68 -4.76 5.95
N LYS A 14 -19.98 -5.03 6.18
CA LYS A 14 -20.84 -4.20 7.04
C LYS A 14 -20.54 -4.48 8.49
N LEU A 15 -19.91 -3.52 9.17
CA LEU A 15 -19.67 -3.55 10.61
C LEU A 15 -20.14 -2.21 11.19
N MET A 16 -20.61 -2.23 12.44
CA MET A 16 -20.73 -0.96 13.16
C MET A 16 -19.31 -0.43 13.39
N ILE A 17 -19.06 0.82 12.99
CA ILE A 17 -17.79 1.50 13.18
C ILE A 17 -17.58 1.62 14.69
N SER A 18 -16.39 1.24 15.18
CA SER A 18 -16.07 1.34 16.61
C SER A 18 -15.89 2.81 17.02
N ASP A 19 -16.22 3.12 18.27
CA ASP A 19 -16.02 4.48 18.82
C ASP A 19 -14.55 4.90 18.73
N SER A 20 -13.62 3.97 18.96
CA SER A 20 -12.18 4.22 18.85
C SER A 20 -11.76 4.63 17.42
N THR A 21 -12.41 4.11 16.40
CA THR A 21 -12.19 4.52 14.99
C THR A 21 -12.62 5.96 14.75
N VAL A 22 -13.74 6.39 15.32
CA VAL A 22 -14.24 7.77 15.21
C VAL A 22 -13.31 8.75 15.93
N ASP A 23 -12.87 8.40 17.15
CA ASP A 23 -11.94 9.21 17.96
C ASP A 23 -10.59 9.38 17.25
N LEU A 24 -10.05 8.29 16.71
CA LEU A 24 -8.79 8.32 15.96
C LEU A 24 -8.91 9.19 14.69
N LEU A 25 -9.99 9.06 13.93
CA LEU A 25 -10.19 9.87 12.74
C LEU A 25 -10.22 11.37 13.08
N THR A 26 -10.84 11.72 14.19
CA THR A 26 -10.87 13.10 14.71
C THR A 26 -9.45 13.59 15.05
N LEU A 27 -8.65 12.75 15.71
CA LEU A 27 -7.26 13.03 16.01
C LEU A 27 -6.43 13.22 14.74
N LEU A 28 -6.54 12.32 13.77
CA LEU A 28 -5.82 12.38 12.49
C LEU A 28 -6.12 13.67 11.72
N LYS A 29 -7.38 14.11 11.68
CA LYS A 29 -7.78 15.37 11.06
C LYS A 29 -7.16 16.60 11.74
N SER A 30 -6.95 16.54 13.05
CA SER A 30 -6.33 17.63 13.80
C SER A 30 -4.81 17.75 13.57
N HIS A 31 -4.16 16.66 13.10
CA HIS A 31 -2.72 16.56 12.87
C HIS A 31 -2.32 16.79 11.40
N THR A 32 -2.91 17.78 10.74
CA THR A 32 -2.52 18.12 9.37
C THR A 32 -1.09 18.65 9.33
N PRO A 33 -0.14 18.01 8.63
CA PRO A 33 1.23 18.49 8.54
C PRO A 33 1.28 19.91 7.95
N ASN A 34 2.04 20.79 8.58
CA ASN A 34 2.27 22.13 8.06
C ASN A 34 3.15 22.06 6.80
N GLN A 35 2.56 22.22 5.63
CA GLN A 35 3.24 22.15 4.31
C GLN A 35 4.32 23.22 4.11
N LYS A 36 4.42 24.23 4.99
CA LYS A 36 5.48 25.25 4.94
C LYS A 36 6.76 24.84 5.67
N LYS A 37 6.74 23.71 6.40
CA LYS A 37 7.95 23.19 7.06
C LYS A 37 8.91 22.56 6.03
N PRO A 38 10.23 22.61 6.27
CA PRO A 38 11.20 21.80 5.54
C PRO A 38 10.82 20.32 5.57
N ILE A 39 11.03 19.60 4.47
CA ILE A 39 10.61 18.18 4.35
C ILE A 39 11.22 17.28 5.45
N SER A 40 12.44 17.58 5.89
CA SER A 40 13.12 16.85 6.98
C SER A 40 12.34 16.94 8.30
N LEU A 41 11.77 18.11 8.61
CA LEU A 41 10.95 18.29 9.81
C LEU A 41 9.57 17.62 9.66
N VAL A 42 8.99 17.66 8.46
CA VAL A 42 7.74 16.95 8.18
C VAL A 42 7.93 15.44 8.36
N ARG A 43 9.07 14.89 7.91
CA ARG A 43 9.42 13.47 8.13
C ARG A 43 9.61 13.13 9.60
N GLN A 44 10.24 14.01 10.37
CA GLN A 44 10.38 13.83 11.84
C GLN A 44 9.03 13.82 12.54
N ASP A 45 8.14 14.78 12.23
CA ASP A 45 6.80 14.85 12.81
C ASP A 45 5.99 13.58 12.43
N TYR A 46 6.11 13.11 11.19
CA TYR A 46 5.47 11.89 10.70
C TYR A 46 5.96 10.67 11.47
N SER A 47 7.28 10.47 11.58
CA SER A 47 7.85 9.34 12.32
C SER A 47 7.47 9.37 13.79
N ALA A 48 7.52 10.53 14.45
CA ALA A 48 7.10 10.68 15.84
C ALA A 48 5.62 10.32 16.06
N PHE A 49 4.75 10.71 15.14
CA PHE A 49 3.34 10.32 15.17
C PHE A 49 3.18 8.79 15.08
N TYR A 50 3.82 8.15 14.10
CA TYR A 50 3.70 6.70 13.89
C TYR A 50 4.36 5.88 15.02
N GLU A 51 5.42 6.36 15.66
CA GLU A 51 5.99 5.71 16.84
C GLU A 51 4.98 5.61 18.00
N ASN A 52 4.16 6.64 18.20
CA ASN A 52 3.16 6.66 19.25
C ASN A 52 1.96 5.74 18.99
N VAL A 53 1.56 5.57 17.72
CA VAL A 53 0.38 4.76 17.37
C VAL A 53 0.70 3.29 17.04
N GLN A 54 1.94 2.84 17.19
CA GLN A 54 2.36 1.47 16.84
C GLN A 54 3.07 0.74 17.98
N ASP A 55 2.73 1.02 19.22
CA ASP A 55 3.50 0.55 20.38
C ASP A 55 3.36 -0.97 20.65
N ASP A 56 2.21 -1.58 20.39
CA ASP A 56 2.02 -3.03 20.55
C ASP A 56 2.40 -3.81 19.29
N ARG A 57 3.69 -4.02 19.10
CA ARG A 57 4.24 -4.79 17.96
C ARG A 57 4.33 -6.28 18.28
N GLY A 58 4.16 -6.66 19.53
CA GLY A 58 4.43 -8.00 20.01
C GLY A 58 5.90 -8.40 19.81
N GLU A 59 6.18 -9.69 19.89
CA GLU A 59 7.52 -10.21 19.65
C GLU A 59 7.86 -10.22 18.16
N TYR A 60 8.94 -9.54 17.78
CA TYR A 60 9.48 -9.51 16.43
C TYR A 60 11.01 -9.40 16.45
N MET A 61 11.63 -9.70 15.33
CA MET A 61 13.06 -9.56 15.14
C MET A 61 13.36 -8.91 13.79
N ILE A 62 14.13 -7.82 13.78
CA ILE A 62 14.80 -7.35 12.58
C ILE A 62 16.10 -8.13 12.48
N THR A 63 16.15 -9.08 11.56
CA THR A 63 17.27 -10.02 11.48
C THR A 63 18.42 -9.49 10.65
N GLU A 64 18.12 -8.70 9.64
CA GLU A 64 19.13 -8.21 8.71
C GLU A 64 18.67 -6.90 8.05
N ARG A 65 19.62 -5.97 7.88
CA ARG A 65 19.51 -4.82 6.99
C ARG A 65 20.45 -5.03 5.83
N VAL A 66 19.93 -4.98 4.61
CA VAL A 66 20.71 -5.17 3.40
C VAL A 66 20.65 -3.94 2.50
N GLU A 67 21.74 -3.63 1.80
CA GLU A 67 21.74 -2.64 0.73
C GLU A 67 21.32 -3.34 -0.57
N ILE A 68 20.17 -2.96 -1.13
CA ILE A 68 19.61 -3.51 -2.37
C ILE A 68 20.32 -2.88 -3.57
N SER A 69 20.42 -1.56 -3.55
CA SER A 69 21.17 -0.73 -4.49
C SER A 69 21.64 0.52 -3.76
N LYS A 70 22.47 1.35 -4.40
CA LYS A 70 23.07 2.51 -3.74
C LYS A 70 22.02 3.42 -3.07
N GLY A 71 22.01 3.41 -1.74
CA GLY A 71 21.11 4.23 -0.91
C GLY A 71 19.71 3.67 -0.74
N VAL A 72 19.42 2.46 -1.23
CA VAL A 72 18.16 1.74 -1.04
C VAL A 72 18.39 0.54 -0.14
N TYR A 73 17.60 0.45 0.92
CA TYR A 73 17.79 -0.58 1.93
C TYR A 73 16.55 -1.44 2.11
N GLY A 74 16.77 -2.74 2.32
CA GLY A 74 15.75 -3.69 2.73
C GLY A 74 15.99 -4.18 4.15
N TYR A 75 14.91 -4.50 4.85
CA TYR A 75 14.93 -5.00 6.22
C TYR A 75 14.13 -6.29 6.32
N TRP A 76 14.79 -7.36 6.76
CA TRP A 76 14.10 -8.59 7.09
C TRP A 76 13.48 -8.50 8.48
N ILE A 77 12.17 -8.68 8.54
CA ILE A 77 11.38 -8.68 9.76
C ILE A 77 10.74 -10.06 9.89
N SER A 78 10.96 -10.71 11.02
CA SER A 78 10.41 -12.01 11.34
C SER A 78 9.67 -11.98 12.67
N VAL A 79 8.68 -12.82 12.80
CA VAL A 79 7.95 -13.12 14.03
C VAL A 79 8.04 -14.62 14.30
N PRO A 80 7.73 -15.11 15.52
CA PRO A 80 7.81 -16.55 15.81
C PRO A 80 6.99 -17.43 14.87
N GLU A 81 5.90 -16.91 14.32
CA GLU A 81 5.02 -17.61 13.39
C GLU A 81 5.52 -17.65 11.94
N SER A 82 6.58 -16.89 11.60
CA SER A 82 7.09 -16.80 10.22
C SER A 82 7.62 -18.12 9.71
N VAL A 83 7.16 -18.53 8.55
CA VAL A 83 7.65 -19.72 7.83
C VAL A 83 8.77 -19.30 6.88
N THR A 84 9.92 -19.95 7.02
CA THR A 84 11.08 -19.70 6.16
C THR A 84 10.75 -19.99 4.69
N GLY A 85 11.13 -19.07 3.81
CA GLY A 85 10.89 -19.17 2.36
C GLY A 85 9.53 -18.61 1.91
N HIS A 86 8.64 -18.22 2.84
CA HIS A 86 7.46 -17.43 2.53
C HIS A 86 7.82 -15.95 2.75
N THR A 87 7.71 -15.13 1.72
CA THR A 87 8.18 -13.74 1.75
C THR A 87 7.08 -12.75 1.34
N ILE A 88 6.83 -11.80 2.20
CA ILE A 88 6.08 -10.58 1.88
C ILE A 88 7.11 -9.51 1.51
N LEU A 89 7.08 -9.02 0.27
CA LEU A 89 7.85 -7.85 -0.16
C LEU A 89 7.01 -6.61 0.11
N PHE A 90 7.36 -5.84 1.16
CA PHE A 90 6.53 -4.77 1.66
C PHE A 90 7.03 -3.39 1.23
N PHE A 91 6.09 -2.57 0.73
CA PHE A 91 6.30 -1.16 0.39
C PHE A 91 5.42 -0.27 1.28
N HIS A 92 6.07 0.62 2.04
CA HIS A 92 5.40 1.52 2.97
C HIS A 92 4.60 2.62 2.28
N GLY A 93 3.68 3.25 3.01
CA GLY A 93 2.94 4.45 2.59
C GLY A 93 3.72 5.74 2.82
N GLY A 94 3.05 6.89 2.60
CA GLY A 94 3.63 8.21 2.85
C GLY A 94 3.72 9.11 1.62
N GLY A 95 2.98 8.80 0.55
CA GLY A 95 2.87 9.66 -0.65
C GLY A 95 4.21 9.84 -1.37
N PHE A 96 5.09 8.84 -1.38
CA PHE A 96 6.42 8.86 -1.98
C PHE A 96 7.36 9.95 -1.43
N THR A 97 6.95 10.66 -0.39
CA THR A 97 7.71 11.78 0.21
C THR A 97 8.06 11.53 1.67
N LEU A 98 7.32 10.66 2.34
CA LEU A 98 7.39 10.34 3.76
C LEU A 98 7.42 8.81 3.95
N GLY A 99 7.68 8.40 5.17
CA GLY A 99 7.59 7.01 5.59
C GLY A 99 8.92 6.25 5.50
N SER A 100 8.94 5.14 6.19
CA SER A 100 10.05 4.20 6.26
C SER A 100 9.56 2.86 6.79
N THR A 101 10.41 1.83 6.75
CA THR A 101 10.20 0.56 7.46
C THR A 101 9.91 0.77 8.94
N LYS A 102 10.65 1.70 9.58
CA LYS A 102 10.46 2.01 11.01
C LYS A 102 9.05 2.51 11.30
N ASP A 103 8.53 3.40 10.46
CA ASP A 103 7.20 4.00 10.63
C ASP A 103 6.05 2.99 10.37
N HIS A 104 6.34 1.87 9.70
CA HIS A 104 5.36 0.82 9.40
C HIS A 104 5.67 -0.52 10.09
N LEU A 105 6.57 -0.52 11.06
CA LEU A 105 7.04 -1.75 11.70
C LEU A 105 5.90 -2.52 12.39
N GLY A 106 4.97 -1.82 13.05
CA GLY A 106 3.79 -2.42 13.63
C GLY A 106 2.89 -3.11 12.60
N LEU A 107 2.66 -2.47 11.45
CA LEU A 107 1.91 -3.08 10.34
C LEU A 107 2.65 -4.29 9.77
N CYS A 108 3.97 -4.18 9.54
CA CYS A 108 4.80 -5.28 9.03
C CYS A 108 4.77 -6.51 9.96
N THR A 109 4.90 -6.31 11.27
CA THR A 109 4.86 -7.42 12.25
C THR A 109 3.50 -8.09 12.31
N ARG A 110 2.40 -7.33 12.24
CA ARG A 110 1.05 -7.87 12.19
C ARG A 110 0.80 -8.65 10.89
N ILE A 111 1.26 -8.13 9.74
CA ILE A 111 1.19 -8.85 8.45
C ILE A 111 2.04 -10.12 8.49
N ALA A 112 3.27 -10.06 9.01
CA ALA A 112 4.15 -11.22 9.15
C ALA A 112 3.47 -12.36 9.93
N ARG A 113 2.84 -12.01 11.06
CA ARG A 113 2.11 -12.96 11.91
C ARG A 113 0.88 -13.52 11.21
N ALA A 114 0.04 -12.66 10.64
CA ALA A 114 -1.18 -13.07 9.95
C ALA A 114 -0.89 -13.92 8.70
N ALA A 115 0.12 -13.56 7.92
CA ALA A 115 0.53 -14.29 6.71
C ALA A 115 1.40 -15.53 7.00
N ARG A 116 1.93 -15.67 8.22
CA ARG A 116 2.95 -16.67 8.60
C ARG A 116 4.15 -16.61 7.67
N ALA A 117 4.63 -15.41 7.35
CA ALA A 117 5.70 -15.16 6.40
C ALA A 117 6.73 -14.20 6.98
N GLN A 118 7.94 -14.22 6.43
CA GLN A 118 8.91 -13.16 6.68
C GLN A 118 8.53 -11.93 5.85
N VAL A 119 8.71 -10.74 6.41
CA VAL A 119 8.53 -9.48 5.67
C VAL A 119 9.89 -8.93 5.28
N PHE A 120 10.07 -8.63 4.00
CA PHE A 120 11.17 -7.84 3.48
C PHE A 120 10.64 -6.44 3.18
N SER A 121 10.86 -5.49 4.09
CA SER A 121 10.38 -4.12 3.98
C SER A 121 11.44 -3.24 3.34
N VAL A 122 11.05 -2.38 2.40
CA VAL A 122 11.97 -1.60 1.58
C VAL A 122 11.88 -0.12 1.92
N ASP A 123 13.01 0.48 2.31
CA ASP A 123 13.19 1.93 2.38
C ASP A 123 13.60 2.41 0.98
N TYR A 124 12.61 2.64 0.12
CA TYR A 124 12.80 3.16 -1.22
C TYR A 124 13.07 4.66 -1.21
N ARG A 125 13.72 5.18 -2.26
CA ARG A 125 14.07 6.59 -2.38
C ARG A 125 12.83 7.48 -2.45
N LEU A 126 12.87 8.57 -1.69
CA LEU A 126 11.75 9.50 -1.53
C LEU A 126 11.99 10.81 -2.28
N ALA A 127 10.91 11.40 -2.77
CA ALA A 127 10.87 12.78 -3.25
C ALA A 127 10.87 13.77 -2.05
N PRO A 128 11.35 15.00 -2.20
CA PRO A 128 11.81 15.63 -3.45
C PRO A 128 13.23 15.26 -3.89
N GLU A 129 14.02 14.59 -3.04
CA GLU A 129 15.43 14.27 -3.35
C GLU A 129 15.52 13.29 -4.54
N ASN A 130 14.55 12.39 -4.67
CA ASN A 130 14.48 11.42 -5.76
C ASN A 130 13.03 11.35 -6.24
N VAL A 131 12.74 12.07 -7.30
CA VAL A 131 11.41 12.16 -7.90
C VAL A 131 11.07 10.92 -8.73
N PHE A 132 9.84 10.82 -9.21
CA PHE A 132 9.42 9.80 -10.17
C PHE A 132 10.41 9.70 -11.34
N PRO A 133 10.80 8.48 -11.76
CA PRO A 133 10.32 7.16 -11.32
C PRO A 133 11.23 6.45 -10.29
N ALA A 134 12.04 7.15 -9.49
CA ALA A 134 13.04 6.54 -8.62
C ALA A 134 12.48 5.44 -7.71
N ALA A 135 11.35 5.67 -7.04
CA ALA A 135 10.73 4.69 -6.16
C ALA A 135 10.24 3.43 -6.93
N VAL A 136 9.81 3.61 -8.16
CA VAL A 136 9.38 2.49 -9.03
C VAL A 136 10.57 1.59 -9.37
N GLU A 137 11.71 2.18 -9.75
CA GLU A 137 12.93 1.41 -10.02
C GLU A 137 13.42 0.68 -8.76
N ASP A 138 13.35 1.33 -7.60
CA ASP A 138 13.72 0.70 -6.33
C ASP A 138 12.83 -0.50 -5.98
N ALA A 139 11.53 -0.43 -6.26
CA ALA A 139 10.61 -1.54 -6.07
C ALA A 139 10.98 -2.74 -6.97
N ILE A 140 11.35 -2.48 -8.22
CA ILE A 140 11.81 -3.51 -9.16
C ILE A 140 13.15 -4.10 -8.72
N ASP A 141 14.08 -3.26 -8.27
CA ASP A 141 15.39 -3.71 -7.81
C ASP A 141 15.26 -4.55 -6.53
N ALA A 142 14.36 -4.21 -5.62
CA ALA A 142 14.06 -5.00 -4.44
C ALA A 142 13.54 -6.40 -4.80
N TYR A 143 12.63 -6.50 -5.76
CA TYR A 143 12.15 -7.78 -6.25
C TYR A 143 13.26 -8.60 -6.91
N ARG A 144 14.06 -7.98 -7.78
CA ARG A 144 15.23 -8.62 -8.42
C ARG A 144 16.25 -9.10 -7.39
N TYR A 145 16.49 -8.28 -6.35
CA TYR A 145 17.36 -8.65 -5.25
C TYR A 145 16.91 -9.96 -4.61
N LEU A 146 15.64 -10.07 -4.21
CA LEU A 146 15.12 -11.29 -3.60
C LEU A 146 15.26 -12.51 -4.50
N VAL A 147 14.90 -12.37 -5.78
CA VAL A 147 15.00 -13.48 -6.75
C VAL A 147 16.45 -13.89 -6.98
N SER A 148 17.37 -12.95 -7.12
CA SER A 148 18.80 -13.24 -7.36
C SER A 148 19.50 -13.83 -6.13
N HIS A 149 18.95 -13.62 -4.92
CA HIS A 149 19.44 -14.21 -3.66
C HIS A 149 18.68 -15.47 -3.26
N GLY A 150 17.98 -16.11 -4.21
CA GLY A 150 17.44 -17.46 -4.05
C GLY A 150 15.98 -17.53 -3.57
N THR A 151 15.30 -16.41 -3.36
CA THR A 151 13.86 -16.45 -3.06
C THR A 151 13.07 -16.76 -4.34
N MET A 152 12.31 -17.84 -4.33
CA MET A 152 11.55 -18.25 -5.51
C MET A 152 10.42 -17.26 -5.81
N PRO A 153 10.20 -16.81 -7.06
CA PRO A 153 9.17 -15.85 -7.41
C PRO A 153 7.77 -16.20 -6.90
N HIS A 154 7.38 -17.48 -6.94
CA HIS A 154 6.08 -17.94 -6.46
C HIS A 154 5.96 -17.95 -4.91
N ARG A 155 7.03 -17.65 -4.19
CA ARG A 155 7.08 -17.49 -2.73
C ARG A 155 7.16 -16.03 -2.28
N ILE A 156 7.11 -15.09 -3.22
CA ILE A 156 7.13 -13.64 -2.95
C ILE A 156 5.76 -13.06 -3.24
N ILE A 157 5.13 -12.42 -2.26
CA ILE A 157 3.92 -11.63 -2.47
C ILE A 157 4.25 -10.17 -2.18
N PRO A 158 4.24 -9.28 -3.20
CA PRO A 158 4.30 -7.84 -2.98
C PRO A 158 3.05 -7.36 -2.24
N VAL A 159 3.26 -6.60 -1.17
CA VAL A 159 2.22 -5.99 -0.34
C VAL A 159 2.57 -4.52 -0.14
N GLY A 160 1.59 -3.63 -0.25
CA GLY A 160 1.85 -2.21 -0.05
C GLY A 160 0.62 -1.44 0.38
N ILE A 161 0.87 -0.29 0.99
CA ILE A 161 -0.18 0.60 1.50
C ILE A 161 -0.05 2.00 0.88
N SER A 162 -1.15 2.61 0.44
CA SER A 162 -1.16 3.94 -0.18
C SER A 162 -0.19 4.03 -1.36
N ALA A 163 0.81 4.91 -1.33
CA ALA A 163 1.91 4.97 -2.30
C ALA A 163 2.62 3.62 -2.48
N GLY A 164 2.81 2.85 -1.39
CA GLY A 164 3.34 1.50 -1.46
C GLY A 164 2.44 0.53 -2.22
N GLY A 165 1.12 0.72 -2.15
CA GLY A 165 0.16 -0.04 -2.97
C GLY A 165 0.30 0.27 -4.46
N THR A 166 0.62 1.51 -4.83
CA THR A 166 1.01 1.89 -6.19
C THR A 166 2.26 1.13 -6.63
N LEU A 167 3.32 1.12 -5.78
CA LEU A 167 4.57 0.40 -6.08
C LEU A 167 4.37 -1.11 -6.27
N VAL A 168 3.39 -1.72 -5.60
CA VAL A 168 3.01 -3.12 -5.87
C VAL A 168 2.51 -3.26 -7.32
N LEU A 169 1.60 -2.39 -7.75
CA LEU A 169 1.06 -2.42 -9.10
C LEU A 169 2.13 -2.12 -10.15
N ASP A 170 2.97 -1.11 -9.89
CA ASP A 170 4.08 -0.73 -10.78
C ASP A 170 5.10 -1.85 -10.93
N LEU A 171 5.42 -2.55 -9.84
CA LEU A 171 6.28 -3.73 -9.86
C LEU A 171 5.67 -4.83 -10.76
N LEU A 172 4.39 -5.15 -10.59
CA LEU A 172 3.73 -6.20 -11.37
C LEU A 172 3.65 -5.84 -12.87
N ILE A 173 3.30 -4.59 -13.19
CA ILE A 173 3.27 -4.07 -14.56
C ILE A 173 4.69 -4.14 -15.16
N SER A 174 5.68 -3.61 -14.45
CA SER A 174 7.07 -3.59 -14.92
C SER A 174 7.68 -4.99 -15.05
N ALA A 175 7.38 -5.90 -14.15
CA ALA A 175 7.86 -7.28 -14.21
C ALA A 175 7.29 -8.01 -15.44
N ARG A 176 5.98 -7.86 -15.69
CA ARG A 176 5.34 -8.39 -16.90
C ARG A 176 6.00 -7.82 -18.17
N ASP A 177 6.11 -6.50 -18.26
CA ASP A 177 6.57 -5.81 -19.48
C ASP A 177 8.06 -6.06 -19.77
N ARG A 178 8.85 -6.31 -18.73
CA ARG A 178 10.27 -6.68 -18.82
C ARG A 178 10.52 -8.19 -18.90
N GLY A 179 9.47 -9.01 -18.92
CA GLY A 179 9.58 -10.47 -18.99
C GLY A 179 10.23 -11.10 -17.76
N LEU A 180 10.14 -10.46 -16.59
CA LEU A 180 10.60 -11.04 -15.33
C LEU A 180 9.59 -12.10 -14.85
N PRO A 181 10.03 -13.10 -14.07
CA PRO A 181 9.10 -14.00 -13.41
C PRO A 181 8.11 -13.21 -12.57
N LEU A 182 6.80 -13.47 -12.72
CA LEU A 182 5.78 -12.76 -11.96
C LEU A 182 5.59 -13.38 -10.58
N PRO A 183 5.38 -12.55 -9.53
CA PRO A 183 4.83 -13.01 -8.27
C PRO A 183 3.45 -13.66 -8.46
N PRO A 184 2.99 -14.56 -7.58
CA PRO A 184 1.70 -15.24 -7.71
C PRO A 184 0.50 -14.32 -7.47
N ALA A 185 0.70 -13.23 -6.74
CA ALA A 185 -0.33 -12.23 -6.42
C ALA A 185 0.30 -10.88 -6.04
N GLY A 186 -0.52 -9.82 -6.01
CA GLY A 186 -0.22 -8.54 -5.36
C GLY A 186 -1.31 -8.13 -4.39
N ILE A 187 -0.94 -7.51 -3.26
CA ILE A 187 -1.87 -7.06 -2.22
C ILE A 187 -1.71 -5.55 -2.02
N CYS A 188 -2.80 -4.80 -2.17
CA CYS A 188 -2.80 -3.35 -2.08
C CYS A 188 -3.83 -2.88 -1.04
N MET A 189 -3.38 -2.11 -0.07
CA MET A 189 -4.21 -1.42 0.93
C MET A 189 -4.32 0.05 0.51
N SER A 190 -5.54 0.53 0.24
CA SER A 190 -5.80 1.94 -0.12
C SER A 190 -4.84 2.50 -1.21
N PRO A 191 -4.60 1.81 -2.35
CA PRO A 191 -3.57 2.22 -3.31
C PRO A 191 -3.90 3.55 -3.99
N VAL A 192 -2.88 4.36 -4.29
CA VAL A 192 -3.00 5.49 -5.22
C VAL A 192 -2.89 4.94 -6.64
N VAL A 193 -3.98 4.96 -7.39
CA VAL A 193 -4.02 4.38 -8.75
C VAL A 193 -4.16 5.42 -9.85
N ASP A 194 -4.44 6.68 -9.48
CA ASP A 194 -4.59 7.81 -10.40
C ASP A 194 -4.08 9.11 -9.75
N MET A 195 -2.99 9.66 -10.27
CA MET A 195 -2.43 10.94 -9.79
C MET A 195 -3.20 12.17 -10.27
N LEU A 196 -4.27 12.00 -11.05
CA LEU A 196 -5.15 13.13 -11.39
C LEU A 196 -6.05 13.53 -10.22
N PHE A 197 -6.38 12.58 -9.32
CA PHE A 197 -7.26 12.80 -8.17
C PHE A 197 -8.58 13.47 -8.56
N ALA A 198 -9.18 12.99 -9.66
CA ALA A 198 -10.37 13.60 -10.26
C ALA A 198 -11.68 12.83 -9.96
N GLY A 199 -11.61 11.76 -9.19
CA GLY A 199 -12.75 10.92 -8.87
C GLY A 199 -13.80 11.60 -8.01
N GLU A 200 -15.02 11.08 -8.05
CA GLU A 200 -16.15 11.64 -7.32
C GLU A 200 -15.94 11.64 -5.80
N SER A 201 -15.32 10.58 -5.28
CA SER A 201 -15.03 10.43 -3.84
C SER A 201 -14.08 11.50 -3.32
N VAL A 202 -13.15 12.01 -4.15
CA VAL A 202 -12.24 13.11 -3.78
C VAL A 202 -13.03 14.35 -3.32
N LYS A 203 -14.21 14.57 -3.88
CA LYS A 203 -15.11 15.68 -3.48
C LYS A 203 -16.07 15.27 -2.37
N LYS A 204 -16.63 14.06 -2.45
CA LYS A 204 -17.68 13.61 -1.52
C LYS A 204 -17.16 13.27 -0.13
N ASN A 205 -15.94 12.75 -0.03
CA ASN A 205 -15.40 12.19 1.20
C ASN A 205 -14.46 13.13 1.96
N GLN A 206 -14.36 14.42 1.58
CA GLN A 206 -13.47 15.40 2.24
C GLN A 206 -13.69 15.50 3.75
N GLU A 207 -14.97 15.40 4.18
CA GLU A 207 -15.31 15.44 5.61
C GLU A 207 -15.19 14.07 6.30
N ASN A 208 -14.94 12.98 5.55
CA ASN A 208 -14.95 11.62 6.06
C ASN A 208 -13.56 11.00 6.14
N ASP A 209 -12.58 11.55 5.41
CA ASP A 209 -11.20 11.10 5.40
C ASP A 209 -10.28 12.09 6.16
N TRP A 210 -9.13 11.62 6.61
CA TRP A 210 -8.06 12.48 7.13
C TRP A 210 -7.11 12.98 6.02
N LEU A 211 -7.12 12.31 4.87
CA LEU A 211 -6.45 12.77 3.66
C LEU A 211 -7.20 13.97 3.10
N THR A 212 -6.49 14.97 2.58
CA THR A 212 -7.10 16.18 2.01
C THR A 212 -6.69 16.37 0.55
N THR A 213 -7.49 17.11 -0.20
CA THR A 213 -7.20 17.44 -1.61
C THR A 213 -5.90 18.22 -1.75
N GLU A 214 -5.62 19.15 -0.84
CA GLU A 214 -4.38 19.93 -0.82
C GLU A 214 -3.16 19.02 -0.63
N ARG A 215 -3.30 17.98 0.21
CA ARG A 215 -2.24 17.00 0.46
C ARG A 215 -2.02 16.11 -0.77
N LEU A 216 -3.07 15.68 -1.43
CA LEU A 216 -2.97 14.93 -2.69
C LEU A 216 -2.29 15.74 -3.78
N ASP A 217 -2.64 17.02 -3.94
CA ASP A 217 -2.01 17.92 -4.90
C ASP A 217 -0.55 18.19 -4.60
N ALA A 218 -0.21 18.34 -3.31
CA ALA A 218 1.18 18.50 -2.88
C ALA A 218 2.02 17.24 -3.18
N ILE A 219 1.48 16.05 -2.88
CA ILE A 219 2.13 14.76 -3.20
C ILE A 219 2.38 14.66 -4.71
N ARG A 220 1.37 14.88 -5.53
CA ARG A 220 1.48 14.84 -6.99
C ARG A 220 2.57 15.79 -7.47
N THR A 221 2.54 17.04 -7.00
CA THR A 221 3.48 18.08 -7.43
C THR A 221 4.93 17.72 -7.08
N VAL A 222 5.15 17.26 -5.85
CA VAL A 222 6.50 16.95 -5.35
C VAL A 222 7.02 15.64 -5.95
N TYR A 223 6.18 14.59 -6.01
CA TYR A 223 6.59 13.29 -6.52
C TYR A 223 6.83 13.29 -8.03
N LEU A 224 5.89 13.84 -8.79
CA LEU A 224 6.01 13.84 -10.25
C LEU A 224 7.02 14.87 -10.78
N ALA A 225 7.21 16.01 -10.08
CA ALA A 225 8.15 17.06 -10.48
C ALA A 225 8.02 17.47 -11.97
N GLY A 226 6.79 17.52 -12.47
CA GLY A 226 6.48 17.88 -13.86
C GLY A 226 6.33 16.71 -14.84
N HIS A 227 6.52 15.46 -14.41
CA HIS A 227 6.16 14.29 -15.23
C HIS A 227 4.65 14.19 -15.42
N ASP A 228 4.25 13.58 -16.54
CA ASP A 228 2.81 13.40 -16.86
C ASP A 228 2.13 12.54 -15.80
N PRO A 229 1.08 13.05 -15.13
CA PRO A 229 0.32 12.25 -14.17
C PRO A 229 -0.42 11.05 -14.80
N ARG A 230 -0.51 10.98 -16.14
CA ARG A 230 -1.06 9.83 -16.85
C ARG A 230 -0.03 8.78 -17.21
N ASP A 231 1.24 8.96 -16.85
CA ASP A 231 2.24 7.90 -17.04
C ASP A 231 1.74 6.62 -16.35
N PRO A 232 1.72 5.47 -17.05
CA PRO A 232 1.23 4.20 -16.51
C PRO A 232 1.91 3.72 -15.23
N LEU A 233 3.15 4.16 -14.96
CA LEU A 233 3.89 3.86 -13.73
C LEU A 233 3.77 4.95 -12.66
N ALA A 234 3.08 6.05 -12.94
CA ALA A 234 2.65 7.03 -11.94
C ALA A 234 1.19 6.81 -11.55
N SER A 235 0.39 6.35 -12.51
CA SER A 235 -1.05 6.10 -12.39
C SER A 235 -1.41 4.77 -13.05
N PRO A 236 -1.34 3.66 -12.33
CA PRO A 236 -1.60 2.32 -12.85
C PRO A 236 -2.96 2.14 -13.54
N VAL A 237 -3.92 3.01 -13.26
CA VAL A 237 -5.21 3.02 -13.96
C VAL A 237 -5.06 3.26 -15.47
N PHE A 238 -3.99 3.89 -15.94
CA PHE A 238 -3.73 4.11 -17.36
C PHE A 238 -2.94 2.97 -18.04
N ALA A 239 -2.37 2.05 -17.25
CA ALA A 239 -1.62 0.92 -17.79
C ALA A 239 -2.52 -0.12 -18.48
N PRO A 240 -2.03 -0.89 -19.47
CA PRO A 240 -2.61 -2.18 -19.85
C PRO A 240 -2.51 -3.14 -18.66
N LEU A 241 -3.62 -3.78 -18.27
CA LEU A 241 -3.65 -4.63 -17.07
C LEU A 241 -3.70 -6.14 -17.40
N ASN A 242 -3.88 -6.51 -18.66
CA ASN A 242 -3.89 -7.91 -19.08
C ASN A 242 -2.56 -8.61 -18.72
N GLY A 243 -2.65 -9.87 -18.32
CA GLY A 243 -1.49 -10.69 -17.95
C GLY A 243 -0.90 -10.42 -16.56
N LEU A 244 -1.49 -9.53 -15.78
CA LEU A 244 -1.12 -9.36 -14.37
C LEU A 244 -1.58 -10.58 -13.54
N PRO A 245 -0.87 -10.93 -12.47
CA PRO A 245 -1.30 -11.95 -11.53
C PRO A 245 -2.56 -11.51 -10.77
N ARG A 246 -3.11 -12.41 -9.96
CA ARG A 246 -4.27 -12.08 -9.11
C ARG A 246 -3.96 -10.91 -8.17
N LEU A 247 -4.96 -10.08 -7.90
CA LEU A 247 -4.86 -8.93 -7.02
C LEU A 247 -5.83 -9.07 -5.84
N TYR A 248 -5.37 -8.64 -4.67
CA TYR A 248 -6.19 -8.42 -3.51
C TYR A 248 -6.12 -6.94 -3.12
N ILE A 249 -7.26 -6.27 -3.10
CA ILE A 249 -7.32 -4.82 -2.88
C ILE A 249 -8.30 -4.53 -1.76
N GLN A 250 -7.90 -3.69 -0.80
CA GLN A 250 -8.78 -3.17 0.24
C GLN A 250 -8.93 -1.65 0.09
N ALA A 251 -10.14 -1.15 0.29
CA ALA A 251 -10.45 0.28 0.35
C ALA A 251 -11.58 0.53 1.35
N GLY A 252 -11.60 1.72 1.94
CA GLY A 252 -12.65 2.20 2.82
C GLY A 252 -13.69 3.06 2.11
N THR A 253 -14.95 3.03 2.58
CA THR A 253 -16.01 3.85 1.96
C THR A 253 -15.84 5.34 2.21
N HIS A 254 -15.06 5.73 3.21
CA HIS A 254 -14.76 7.12 3.54
C HIS A 254 -13.51 7.68 2.84
N GLU A 255 -12.77 6.83 2.09
CA GLU A 255 -11.54 7.29 1.41
C GLU A 255 -11.81 8.26 0.27
N LEU A 256 -10.95 9.30 0.16
CA LEU A 256 -10.91 10.17 -1.01
C LEU A 256 -10.60 9.37 -2.29
N LEU A 257 -9.78 8.34 -2.20
CA LEU A 257 -9.29 7.55 -3.33
C LEU A 257 -10.26 6.46 -3.80
N LEU A 258 -11.41 6.29 -3.17
CA LEU A 258 -12.33 5.17 -3.43
C LEU A 258 -12.76 5.07 -4.89
N SER A 259 -13.14 6.20 -5.52
CA SER A 259 -13.66 6.17 -6.91
C SER A 259 -12.63 5.65 -7.90
N GLU A 260 -11.38 6.10 -7.75
CA GLU A 260 -10.28 5.68 -8.61
C GLU A 260 -9.92 4.21 -8.36
N ILE A 261 -9.89 3.78 -7.09
CA ILE A 261 -9.64 2.37 -6.74
C ILE A 261 -10.72 1.47 -7.35
N ALA A 262 -12.00 1.83 -7.23
CA ALA A 262 -13.10 1.08 -7.82
C ALA A 262 -12.99 1.00 -9.35
N MET A 263 -12.68 2.12 -10.01
CA MET A 263 -12.44 2.17 -11.46
C MET A 263 -11.27 1.28 -11.87
N PHE A 264 -10.17 1.28 -11.11
CA PHE A 264 -9.03 0.40 -11.36
C PHE A 264 -9.42 -1.08 -11.22
N VAL A 265 -10.16 -1.44 -10.17
CA VAL A 265 -10.65 -2.81 -9.95
C VAL A 265 -11.49 -3.30 -11.13
N ASP A 266 -12.43 -2.48 -11.60
CA ASP A 266 -13.27 -2.84 -12.74
C ASP A 266 -12.44 -2.99 -14.00
N LYS A 267 -11.50 -2.07 -14.28
CA LYS A 267 -10.58 -2.17 -15.41
C LYS A 267 -9.73 -3.44 -15.35
N ALA A 268 -9.22 -3.80 -14.18
CA ALA A 268 -8.42 -5.02 -14.00
C ALA A 268 -9.26 -6.29 -14.29
N ARG A 269 -10.48 -6.34 -13.79
CA ARG A 269 -11.42 -7.44 -14.05
C ARG A 269 -11.75 -7.57 -15.54
N TRP A 270 -12.01 -6.45 -16.24
CA TRP A 270 -12.24 -6.45 -17.69
C TRP A 270 -11.02 -6.89 -18.49
N ALA A 271 -9.83 -6.64 -17.97
CA ALA A 271 -8.58 -7.15 -18.55
C ALA A 271 -8.31 -8.63 -18.23
N GLY A 272 -9.24 -9.33 -17.55
CA GLY A 272 -9.12 -10.74 -17.20
C GLY A 272 -8.26 -11.02 -15.97
N VAL A 273 -7.93 -10.01 -15.17
CA VAL A 273 -7.18 -10.17 -13.91
C VAL A 273 -8.14 -10.61 -12.80
N PRO A 274 -7.88 -11.72 -12.09
CA PRO A 274 -8.65 -12.09 -10.91
C PRO A 274 -8.45 -11.06 -9.80
N VAL A 275 -9.50 -10.32 -9.42
CA VAL A 275 -9.43 -9.31 -8.36
C VAL A 275 -10.39 -9.65 -7.24
N GLN A 276 -9.86 -9.90 -6.04
CA GLN A 276 -10.61 -9.87 -4.80
C GLN A 276 -10.57 -8.44 -4.27
N PHE A 277 -11.73 -7.81 -4.19
CA PHE A 277 -11.87 -6.44 -3.69
C PHE A 277 -12.71 -6.42 -2.43
N GLU A 278 -12.16 -5.92 -1.34
CA GLU A 278 -12.86 -5.71 -0.08
C GLU A 278 -13.11 -4.22 0.14
N LEU A 279 -14.38 -3.88 0.21
CA LEU A 279 -14.83 -2.54 0.56
C LEU A 279 -15.28 -2.52 2.02
N TRP A 280 -14.60 -1.72 2.84
CA TRP A 280 -14.83 -1.61 4.29
C TRP A 280 -15.68 -0.37 4.60
N GLU A 281 -16.87 -0.60 5.13
CA GLU A 281 -17.80 0.47 5.45
C GLU A 281 -17.26 1.35 6.58
N GLY A 282 -17.30 2.67 6.38
CA GLY A 282 -16.87 3.68 7.36
C GLY A 282 -15.37 3.82 7.53
N MET A 283 -14.55 3.02 6.83
CA MET A 283 -13.11 3.11 6.95
C MET A 283 -12.54 4.25 6.10
N PHE A 284 -11.55 4.92 6.68
CA PHE A 284 -10.78 6.03 6.11
C PHE A 284 -9.46 5.53 5.50
N HIS A 285 -8.70 6.41 4.86
CA HIS A 285 -7.44 6.06 4.20
C HIS A 285 -6.44 5.39 5.14
N CYS A 286 -5.96 4.19 4.79
CA CYS A 286 -4.92 3.45 5.50
C CYS A 286 -5.26 3.05 6.96
N TRP A 287 -6.52 2.78 7.28
CA TRP A 287 -6.96 2.38 8.63
C TRP A 287 -6.21 1.17 9.20
N GLN A 288 -5.65 0.32 8.36
CA GLN A 288 -4.90 -0.88 8.76
C GLN A 288 -3.64 -0.54 9.58
N VAL A 289 -3.04 0.63 9.36
CA VAL A 289 -1.86 1.07 10.13
C VAL A 289 -2.19 1.24 11.61
N PHE A 290 -3.44 1.56 11.90
CA PHE A 290 -3.94 1.84 13.24
C PHE A 290 -4.63 0.63 13.86
N ALA A 291 -4.23 -0.58 13.50
CA ALA A 291 -4.84 -1.83 13.95
C ALA A 291 -4.80 -2.04 15.48
N GLN A 292 -4.00 -1.28 16.20
CA GLN A 292 -3.98 -1.27 17.66
C GLN A 292 -5.22 -0.61 18.24
N GLU A 293 -5.64 0.53 17.68
CA GLU A 293 -6.80 1.31 18.14
C GLU A 293 -8.05 1.00 17.33
N VAL A 294 -7.88 0.51 16.10
CA VAL A 294 -8.94 0.23 15.12
C VAL A 294 -9.13 -1.27 14.95
N PRO A 295 -10.09 -1.90 15.62
CA PRO A 295 -10.35 -3.35 15.49
C PRO A 295 -10.61 -3.78 14.04
N GLU A 296 -11.19 -2.90 13.23
CA GLU A 296 -11.39 -3.09 11.79
C GLU A 296 -10.05 -3.25 11.05
N GLY A 297 -9.01 -2.51 11.49
CA GLY A 297 -7.66 -2.61 10.94
C GLY A 297 -7.05 -3.99 11.19
N GLN A 298 -7.18 -4.52 12.42
CA GLN A 298 -6.70 -5.86 12.75
C GLN A 298 -7.39 -6.93 11.91
N ARG A 299 -8.71 -6.86 11.76
CA ARG A 299 -9.47 -7.80 10.91
C ARG A 299 -9.09 -7.71 9.44
N ALA A 300 -8.85 -6.50 8.93
CA ALA A 300 -8.38 -6.30 7.57
C ALA A 300 -7.02 -6.97 7.34
N ILE A 301 -6.10 -6.88 8.33
CA ILE A 301 -4.80 -7.56 8.28
C ILE A 301 -4.96 -9.08 8.36
N GLU A 302 -5.87 -9.59 9.16
CA GLU A 302 -6.16 -11.04 9.24
C GLU A 302 -6.66 -11.59 7.90
N ASN A 303 -7.52 -10.84 7.19
CA ASN A 303 -7.99 -11.19 5.85
C ASN A 303 -6.83 -11.19 4.83
N ILE A 304 -5.93 -10.18 4.90
CA ILE A 304 -4.69 -10.15 4.11
C ILE A 304 -3.85 -11.41 4.38
N GLY A 305 -3.68 -11.75 5.65
CA GLY A 305 -2.92 -12.93 6.07
C GLY A 305 -3.50 -14.23 5.54
N ALA A 306 -4.82 -14.41 5.66
CA ALA A 306 -5.52 -15.58 5.13
C ALA A 306 -5.37 -15.71 3.61
N TYR A 307 -5.51 -14.60 2.87
CA TYR A 307 -5.29 -14.58 1.43
C TYR A 307 -3.84 -14.93 1.06
N ALA A 308 -2.87 -14.33 1.77
CA ALA A 308 -1.44 -14.60 1.51
C ALA A 308 -1.09 -16.06 1.77
N GLN A 309 -1.60 -16.67 2.86
CA GLN A 309 -1.39 -18.09 3.14
C GLN A 309 -1.98 -18.99 2.05
N ASP A 310 -3.21 -18.72 1.58
CA ASP A 310 -3.82 -19.48 0.47
C ASP A 310 -2.96 -19.43 -0.81
N VAL A 311 -2.37 -18.28 -1.10
CA VAL A 311 -1.50 -18.11 -2.27
C VAL A 311 -0.15 -18.81 -2.10
N LEU A 312 0.49 -18.73 -0.93
CA LEU A 312 1.83 -19.27 -0.66
C LEU A 312 1.84 -20.79 -0.47
N LEU A 313 0.68 -21.41 -0.16
CA LEU A 313 0.54 -22.85 0.02
C LEU A 313 0.23 -23.61 -1.28
N ARG A 314 -0.07 -22.91 -2.37
CA ARG A 314 -0.31 -23.48 -3.71
C ARG A 314 1.00 -23.65 -4.48
#